data_fbca5559043fcda90d4f9e7d38b95359
#
_entry.id   fbca5559043fcda90d4f9e7d38b95359
#
_cell.length_a   1.000
_cell.length_b   1.000
_cell.length_c   1.000
_cell.angle_alpha   90.00
_cell.angle_beta   90.00
_cell.angle_gamma   90.00
#
_symmetry.space_group_name_H-M   'P 1'
#
loop_
_entity.id
_entity.type
_entity.pdbx_description
1 polymer ?
#
loop_
_entity_poly.entity_id
_entity_poly.type
_entity_poly.pdbx_seq_one_letter_code
_entity_poly.pdbx_strand_id
1 'polypeptide(L)'
;MTSVAGSSRMRGKDNSMKITAAFIFLCSLATIGLGQAKQPSSPSAPFYIKSHSQIEEITKELEKQKGNQNRDVFPAKGAQMRVAIFHDEKRENDLYELHDNSDDIYYVLDGEATLALGGELAEPNEISPGEWRSKTVKGGNPFEIKKGDLIVVPRGTVHQRTATGKGFSMILIKVFAAKQ
;
A
#
# COMPACT_ATOMS: atom_id res chain seq x y z
N MET A 1 43.46 -55.46 -69.96
CA MET A 1 43.19 -55.40 -71.42
C MET A 1 42.59 -54.08 -71.74
N THR A 2 43.36 -53.30 -72.39
CA THR A 2 43.07 -52.34 -73.52
C THR A 2 42.09 -51.21 -73.25
N SER A 3 42.64 -49.97 -73.18
CA SER A 3 42.96 -49.10 -74.30
C SER A 3 41.72 -48.37 -74.78
N VAL A 4 41.61 -47.10 -75.09
CA VAL A 4 42.48 -46.06 -75.68
C VAL A 4 41.71 -44.71 -75.58
N ALA A 5 42.26 -43.67 -75.17
CA ALA A 5 42.63 -42.42 -75.83
C ALA A 5 41.62 -41.69 -76.74
N GLY A 6 41.65 -40.43 -76.58
CA GLY A 6 41.35 -39.45 -77.68
C GLY A 6 40.65 -38.21 -77.16
N SER A 7 41.32 -37.19 -76.87
CA SER A 7 41.81 -36.08 -77.67
C SER A 7 40.76 -34.99 -77.98
N SER A 8 41.01 -33.85 -77.32
CA SER A 8 41.17 -32.53 -77.98
C SER A 8 39.97 -31.85 -78.66
N ARG A 9 39.53 -30.69 -78.19
CA ARG A 9 39.84 -29.44 -78.85
C ARG A 9 39.20 -28.22 -78.20
N MET A 10 39.98 -27.24 -77.96
CA MET A 10 39.64 -25.89 -77.58
C MET A 10 38.76 -25.18 -78.60
N ARG A 11 37.95 -24.27 -78.15
CA ARG A 11 37.61 -22.92 -78.60
C ARG A 11 36.47 -22.41 -77.71
N GLY A 12 36.51 -21.34 -77.08
CA GLY A 12 36.95 -20.02 -77.32
C GLY A 12 35.79 -19.05 -77.16
N LYS A 13 35.96 -18.14 -76.24
CA LYS A 13 35.25 -16.86 -76.16
C LYS A 13 33.72 -16.84 -76.18
N ASP A 14 33.05 -16.37 -75.12
CA ASP A 14 32.72 -14.94 -75.08
C ASP A 14 32.33 -14.48 -73.67
N ASN A 15 32.96 -13.39 -73.31
CA ASN A 15 32.61 -12.60 -72.14
C ASN A 15 31.33 -11.83 -72.42
N SER A 16 30.28 -12.12 -71.69
CA SER A 16 29.20 -11.21 -71.53
C SER A 16 28.76 -11.21 -70.03
N MET A 17 29.38 -10.27 -69.38
CA MET A 17 29.05 -9.99 -67.94
C MET A 17 27.74 -9.19 -67.96
N LYS A 18 26.63 -9.90 -67.78
CA LYS A 18 25.36 -9.25 -67.50
C LYS A 18 25.29 -8.95 -66.03
N ILE A 19 25.56 -7.70 -65.66
CA ILE A 19 25.32 -7.14 -64.34
C ILE A 19 23.82 -7.01 -64.17
N THR A 20 23.20 -7.96 -63.49
CA THR A 20 21.82 -7.84 -63.05
C THR A 20 21.86 -7.04 -61.74
N ALA A 21 21.56 -5.76 -61.84
CA ALA A 21 21.37 -4.92 -60.65
C ALA A 21 20.11 -5.36 -59.94
N ALA A 22 20.29 -6.13 -58.84
CA ALA A 22 19.22 -6.44 -57.92
C ALA A 22 18.93 -5.19 -57.10
N PHE A 23 17.86 -4.49 -57.44
CA PHE A 23 17.27 -3.43 -56.58
C PHE A 23 16.67 -4.11 -55.35
N ILE A 24 17.41 -4.09 -54.25
CA ILE A 24 16.87 -4.45 -52.96
C ILE A 24 16.03 -3.27 -52.50
N PHE A 25 14.72 -3.40 -52.66
CA PHE A 25 13.73 -2.48 -52.10
C PHE A 25 13.67 -2.74 -50.59
N LEU A 26 14.44 -1.96 -49.82
CA LEU A 26 14.40 -1.99 -48.36
C LEU A 26 13.09 -1.34 -47.93
N CYS A 27 12.02 -2.13 -47.82
CA CYS A 27 10.80 -1.73 -47.16
C CYS A 27 11.09 -1.55 -45.67
N SER A 28 11.43 -0.34 -45.25
CA SER A 28 11.40 0.06 -43.84
C SER A 28 9.95 0.01 -43.38
N LEU A 29 9.55 -1.13 -42.78
CA LEU A 29 8.34 -1.18 -41.97
C LEU A 29 8.54 -0.23 -40.78
N ALA A 30 8.07 0.99 -40.92
CA ALA A 30 7.81 1.84 -39.76
C ALA A 30 6.73 1.14 -38.93
N THR A 31 7.13 0.41 -37.89
CA THR A 31 6.22 -0.05 -36.86
C THR A 31 5.68 1.19 -36.16
N ILE A 32 4.53 1.67 -36.59
CA ILE A 32 3.73 2.61 -35.82
C ILE A 32 3.38 1.85 -34.54
N GLY A 33 4.13 2.11 -33.48
CA GLY A 33 3.80 1.65 -32.16
C GLY A 33 2.44 2.25 -31.78
N LEU A 34 1.37 1.51 -32.08
CA LEU A 34 0.06 1.79 -31.51
C LEU A 34 0.26 1.70 -30.00
N GLY A 35 0.46 2.85 -29.36
CA GLY A 35 0.49 2.94 -27.92
C GLY A 35 -0.75 2.23 -27.39
N GLN A 36 -0.58 1.07 -26.77
CA GLN A 36 -1.70 0.39 -26.15
C GLN A 36 -2.35 1.35 -25.16
N ALA A 37 -3.60 1.69 -25.39
CA ALA A 37 -4.38 2.49 -24.46
C ALA A 37 -4.30 1.80 -23.09
N LYS A 38 -3.79 2.53 -22.08
CA LYS A 38 -3.65 2.01 -20.73
C LYS A 38 -5.03 1.59 -20.22
N GLN A 39 -5.19 0.30 -19.95
CA GLN A 39 -6.44 -0.22 -19.42
C GLN A 39 -6.54 0.11 -17.93
N PRO A 40 -7.75 0.39 -17.41
CA PRO A 40 -7.95 0.51 -15.97
C PRO A 40 -7.52 -0.75 -15.23
N SER A 41 -6.96 -0.59 -14.04
CA SER A 41 -6.62 -1.72 -13.18
C SER A 41 -7.87 -2.43 -12.68
N SER A 42 -7.81 -3.76 -12.55
CA SER A 42 -8.86 -4.51 -11.84
C SER A 42 -8.82 -4.22 -10.33
N PRO A 43 -9.94 -4.35 -9.62
CA PRO A 43 -9.97 -4.23 -8.16
C PRO A 43 -8.97 -5.19 -7.50
N SER A 44 -8.19 -4.71 -6.55
CA SER A 44 -7.22 -5.51 -5.78
C SER A 44 -7.88 -6.40 -4.73
N ALA A 45 -9.13 -6.09 -4.35
CA ALA A 45 -9.92 -6.82 -3.38
C ALA A 45 -11.42 -6.60 -3.63
N PRO A 46 -12.31 -7.46 -3.09
CA PRO A 46 -13.73 -7.21 -3.07
C PRO A 46 -14.06 -5.91 -2.33
N PHE A 47 -15.15 -5.26 -2.70
CA PHE A 47 -15.67 -4.17 -1.90
C PHE A 47 -16.36 -4.69 -0.64
N TYR A 48 -16.35 -3.86 0.43
CA TYR A 48 -17.01 -4.16 1.70
C TYR A 48 -17.94 -3.03 2.08
N ILE A 49 -19.11 -3.41 2.60
CA ILE A 49 -20.10 -2.47 3.13
C ILE A 49 -20.41 -2.91 4.55
N LYS A 50 -20.31 -2.00 5.49
CA LYS A 50 -20.84 -2.14 6.85
C LYS A 50 -21.87 -1.06 7.07
N SER A 51 -23.12 -1.47 7.32
CA SER A 51 -24.19 -0.55 7.66
C SER A 51 -23.94 0.07 9.04
N HIS A 52 -24.59 1.20 9.32
CA HIS A 52 -24.56 1.80 10.65
C HIS A 52 -24.92 0.81 11.75
N SER A 53 -26.00 0.03 11.55
CA SER A 53 -26.43 -0.99 12.53
C SER A 53 -25.39 -2.08 12.78
N GLN A 54 -24.65 -2.52 11.74
CA GLN A 54 -23.57 -3.49 11.90
C GLN A 54 -22.36 -2.91 12.64
N ILE A 55 -22.06 -1.62 12.45
CA ILE A 55 -21.01 -0.93 13.20
C ILE A 55 -21.41 -0.83 14.67
N GLU A 56 -22.65 -0.41 14.95
CA GLU A 56 -23.18 -0.36 16.32
C GLU A 56 -23.18 -1.73 17.01
N GLU A 57 -23.59 -2.79 16.31
CA GLU A 57 -23.58 -4.16 16.83
C GLU A 57 -22.16 -4.58 17.25
N ILE A 58 -21.18 -4.37 16.37
CA ILE A 58 -19.76 -4.68 16.66
C ILE A 58 -19.29 -3.87 17.88
N THR A 59 -19.60 -2.59 17.93
CA THR A 59 -19.20 -1.72 19.05
C THR A 59 -19.79 -2.25 20.36
N LYS A 60 -21.09 -2.53 20.41
CA LYS A 60 -21.77 -3.12 21.59
C LYS A 60 -21.24 -4.50 22.00
N GLU A 61 -20.78 -5.30 21.05
CA GLU A 61 -20.13 -6.58 21.35
C GLU A 61 -18.74 -6.39 21.98
N LEU A 62 -17.97 -5.40 21.54
CA LEU A 62 -16.68 -5.08 22.13
C LEU A 62 -16.83 -4.49 23.53
N GLU A 63 -17.81 -3.63 23.76
CA GLU A 63 -18.14 -3.03 25.06
C GLU A 63 -18.48 -4.08 26.15
N LYS A 64 -19.02 -5.23 25.77
CA LYS A 64 -19.33 -6.32 26.70
C LYS A 64 -18.10 -7.11 27.14
N GLN A 65 -16.98 -6.93 26.46
CA GLN A 65 -15.73 -7.63 26.77
C GLN A 65 -14.89 -6.78 27.73
N LYS A 66 -14.17 -7.46 28.62
CA LYS A 66 -13.28 -6.76 29.57
C LYS A 66 -12.04 -6.22 28.86
N GLY A 67 -11.60 -5.05 29.30
CA GLY A 67 -10.39 -4.40 28.83
C GLY A 67 -10.53 -3.77 27.45
N ASN A 68 -9.40 -3.37 26.89
CA ASN A 68 -9.35 -2.72 25.59
C ASN A 68 -9.44 -3.77 24.49
N GLN A 69 -10.39 -3.59 23.58
CA GLN A 69 -10.73 -4.54 22.53
C GLN A 69 -10.65 -3.90 21.14
N ASN A 70 -10.44 -4.70 20.13
CA ASN A 70 -10.62 -4.25 18.75
C ASN A 70 -11.06 -5.39 17.85
N ARG A 71 -11.67 -5.01 16.71
CA ARG A 71 -12.08 -5.96 15.68
C ARG A 71 -11.84 -5.35 14.29
N ASP A 72 -11.08 -6.06 13.47
CA ASP A 72 -10.94 -5.68 12.07
C ASP A 72 -12.28 -5.85 11.33
N VAL A 73 -12.70 -4.81 10.63
CA VAL A 73 -13.93 -4.79 9.81
C VAL A 73 -13.65 -4.81 8.32
N PHE A 74 -12.39 -4.56 7.95
CA PHE A 74 -11.88 -4.71 6.61
C PHE A 74 -10.57 -5.52 6.66
N PRO A 75 -10.49 -6.68 5.97
CA PRO A 75 -9.30 -7.54 6.03
C PRO A 75 -8.08 -6.86 5.40
N ALA A 76 -7.04 -6.67 6.20
CA ALA A 76 -5.86 -5.90 5.83
C ALA A 76 -4.85 -6.66 4.96
N LYS A 77 -4.98 -7.98 4.78
CA LYS A 77 -3.95 -8.79 4.10
C LYS A 77 -3.83 -8.38 2.63
N GLY A 78 -2.72 -7.72 2.30
CA GLY A 78 -2.42 -7.24 0.95
C GLY A 78 -3.10 -5.92 0.57
N ALA A 79 -3.91 -5.33 1.45
CA ALA A 79 -4.50 -4.02 1.24
C ALA A 79 -3.57 -2.90 1.73
N GLN A 80 -3.69 -1.72 1.12
CA GLN A 80 -2.97 -0.51 1.57
C GLN A 80 -3.65 0.18 2.76
N MET A 81 -4.65 -0.45 3.36
CA MET A 81 -5.37 0.06 4.53
C MET A 81 -5.83 -1.06 5.45
N ARG A 82 -5.96 -0.72 6.72
CA ARG A 82 -6.65 -1.49 7.75
C ARG A 82 -7.80 -0.66 8.27
N VAL A 83 -8.98 -1.24 8.46
CA VAL A 83 -10.10 -0.59 9.14
C VAL A 83 -10.52 -1.48 10.31
N ALA A 84 -10.53 -0.92 11.51
CA ALA A 84 -10.90 -1.64 12.72
C ALA A 84 -11.77 -0.78 13.63
N ILE A 85 -12.67 -1.40 14.38
CA ILE A 85 -13.39 -0.77 15.48
C ILE A 85 -12.62 -1.08 16.76
N PHE A 86 -12.32 -0.04 17.53
CA PHE A 86 -11.69 -0.10 18.81
C PHE A 86 -12.68 0.27 19.91
N HIS A 87 -12.59 -0.42 21.03
CA HIS A 87 -13.23 -0.06 22.29
C HIS A 87 -12.19 -0.08 23.39
N ASP A 88 -12.00 1.03 24.06
CA ASP A 88 -11.19 1.17 25.27
C ASP A 88 -12.13 1.25 26.48
N GLU A 89 -12.19 0.20 27.31
CA GLU A 89 -12.87 0.25 28.60
C GLU A 89 -12.17 1.26 29.52
N LYS A 90 -10.84 1.20 29.54
CA LYS A 90 -9.96 2.14 30.20
C LYS A 90 -8.56 2.05 29.60
N ARG A 91 -8.03 3.19 29.16
CA ARG A 91 -6.70 3.29 28.58
C ARG A 91 -5.90 4.37 29.30
N GLU A 92 -4.94 3.94 30.11
CA GLU A 92 -4.06 4.82 30.86
C GLU A 92 -2.63 4.32 30.78
N ASN A 93 -1.67 5.24 30.85
CA ASN A 93 -0.24 4.93 30.91
C ASN A 93 0.28 4.09 29.73
N ASP A 94 -0.38 4.16 28.60
CA ASP A 94 0.11 3.52 27.39
C ASP A 94 1.38 4.22 26.88
N LEU A 95 2.12 3.50 26.01
CA LEU A 95 3.27 4.07 25.34
C LEU A 95 2.83 5.11 24.30
N TYR A 96 3.65 6.15 24.12
CA TYR A 96 3.59 7.00 22.93
C TYR A 96 3.99 6.18 21.73
N GLU A 97 3.29 6.40 20.62
CA GLU A 97 3.46 5.72 19.35
C GLU A 97 3.91 6.69 18.26
N LEU A 98 4.69 6.16 17.32
CA LEU A 98 5.01 6.82 16.05
C LEU A 98 5.09 5.75 14.97
N HIS A 99 4.50 6.02 13.81
CA HIS A 99 4.51 5.17 12.64
C HIS A 99 5.23 5.87 11.49
N ASP A 100 6.29 5.28 10.96
CA ASP A 100 6.99 5.82 9.78
C ASP A 100 6.23 5.51 8.47
N ASN A 101 5.46 4.43 8.46
CA ASN A 101 4.92 3.84 7.25
C ASN A 101 3.39 3.85 7.17
N SER A 102 2.70 4.52 8.09
CA SER A 102 1.24 4.61 8.06
C SER A 102 0.71 5.90 8.65
N ASP A 103 -0.39 6.38 8.06
CA ASP A 103 -1.21 7.46 8.59
C ASP A 103 -2.39 6.83 9.34
N ASP A 104 -2.78 7.38 10.48
CA ASP A 104 -3.94 6.96 11.25
C ASP A 104 -5.07 7.98 11.11
N ILE A 105 -6.27 7.50 10.84
CA ILE A 105 -7.49 8.31 10.83
C ILE A 105 -8.44 7.73 11.86
N TYR A 106 -8.89 8.56 12.80
CA TYR A 106 -9.84 8.20 13.84
C TYR A 106 -11.18 8.86 13.58
N TYR A 107 -12.25 8.09 13.64
CA TYR A 107 -13.61 8.62 13.74
C TYR A 107 -14.23 8.12 15.05
N VAL A 108 -14.54 9.05 15.95
CA VAL A 108 -15.03 8.71 17.29
C VAL A 108 -16.50 8.32 17.21
N LEU A 109 -16.80 7.09 17.62
CA LEU A 109 -18.16 6.52 17.61
C LEU A 109 -18.91 6.86 18.90
N ASP A 110 -18.21 6.77 20.06
CA ASP A 110 -18.79 7.04 21.36
C ASP A 110 -17.73 7.33 22.41
N GLY A 111 -18.12 8.06 23.48
CA GLY A 111 -17.25 8.44 24.59
C GLY A 111 -16.34 9.62 24.28
N GLU A 112 -15.38 9.83 25.16
CA GLU A 112 -14.40 10.91 25.16
C GLU A 112 -13.01 10.35 25.48
N ALA A 113 -11.96 10.95 24.92
CA ALA A 113 -10.57 10.60 25.19
C ALA A 113 -9.69 11.84 25.03
N THR A 114 -8.54 11.82 25.69
CA THR A 114 -7.47 12.79 25.44
C THR A 114 -6.50 12.18 24.45
N LEU A 115 -6.20 12.90 23.36
CA LEU A 115 -5.21 12.52 22.37
C LEU A 115 -4.02 13.48 22.44
N ALA A 116 -2.87 13.01 22.92
CA ALA A 116 -1.62 13.77 22.84
C ALA A 116 -1.05 13.64 21.43
N LEU A 117 -0.68 14.77 20.81
CA LEU A 117 -0.13 14.83 19.45
C LEU A 117 1.15 15.67 19.40
N GLY A 118 2.12 15.19 18.61
CA GLY A 118 3.39 15.88 18.33
C GLY A 118 4.44 15.67 19.41
N GLY A 119 5.50 16.51 19.35
CA GLY A 119 6.69 16.32 20.18
C GLY A 119 7.66 15.29 19.61
N GLU A 120 8.61 14.86 20.42
CA GLU A 120 9.65 13.91 20.09
C GLU A 120 9.66 12.76 21.12
N LEU A 121 9.70 11.51 20.64
CA LEU A 121 9.86 10.37 21.53
C LEU A 121 11.19 10.47 22.28
N ALA A 122 11.15 10.39 23.61
CA ALA A 122 12.36 10.26 24.42
C ALA A 122 12.69 8.78 24.56
N GLU A 123 13.92 8.38 24.21
CA GLU A 123 14.36 6.98 24.23
C GLU A 123 13.45 6.07 23.37
N PRO A 124 13.32 6.35 22.07
CA PRO A 124 12.45 5.57 21.18
C PRO A 124 12.97 4.13 21.04
N ASN A 125 12.04 3.17 21.08
CA ASN A 125 12.29 1.75 20.81
C ASN A 125 11.53 1.33 19.56
N GLU A 126 12.21 0.83 18.55
CA GLU A 126 11.58 0.26 17.36
C GLU A 126 11.15 -1.18 17.67
N ILE A 127 9.83 -1.41 17.74
CA ILE A 127 9.24 -2.71 18.04
C ILE A 127 9.04 -3.59 16.80
N SER A 128 8.95 -2.96 15.65
CA SER A 128 8.94 -3.57 14.31
C SER A 128 9.28 -2.47 13.28
N PRO A 129 9.67 -2.80 12.02
CA PRO A 129 10.11 -1.81 11.06
C PRO A 129 9.16 -0.62 10.88
N GLY A 130 9.60 0.56 11.30
CA GLY A 130 8.83 1.81 11.27
C GLY A 130 7.74 1.95 12.34
N GLU A 131 7.71 1.07 13.35
CA GLU A 131 6.80 1.14 14.49
C GLU A 131 7.57 1.45 15.77
N TRP A 132 7.45 2.67 16.25
CA TRP A 132 8.21 3.20 17.38
C TRP A 132 7.34 3.36 18.62
N ARG A 133 7.93 3.10 19.79
CA ARG A 133 7.29 3.27 21.09
C ARG A 133 8.22 3.96 22.07
N SER A 134 7.64 4.78 22.96
CA SER A 134 8.35 5.34 24.11
C SER A 134 7.43 5.55 25.30
N LYS A 135 7.98 5.52 26.51
CA LYS A 135 7.24 5.86 27.73
C LYS A 135 7.04 7.36 27.90
N THR A 136 7.90 8.17 27.30
CA THR A 136 7.94 9.61 27.48
C THR A 136 8.11 10.34 26.17
N VAL A 137 7.56 11.55 26.12
CA VAL A 137 7.65 12.48 24.98
C VAL A 137 8.17 13.82 25.48
N LYS A 138 8.96 14.51 24.64
CA LYS A 138 9.37 15.89 24.86
C LYS A 138 8.48 16.81 24.01
N GLY A 139 7.71 17.67 24.65
CA GLY A 139 6.73 18.51 23.95
C GLY A 139 5.46 17.75 23.57
N GLY A 140 4.73 18.26 22.57
CA GLY A 140 3.41 17.78 22.20
C GLY A 140 2.29 18.50 22.93
N ASN A 141 1.05 18.34 22.45
CA ASN A 141 -0.13 18.98 23.01
C ASN A 141 -1.25 17.97 23.19
N PRO A 142 -1.99 18.01 24.30
CA PRO A 142 -3.19 17.22 24.49
C PRO A 142 -4.39 17.88 23.78
N PHE A 143 -5.25 17.06 23.22
CA PHE A 143 -6.52 17.45 22.59
C PHE A 143 -7.64 16.56 23.13
N GLU A 144 -8.74 17.16 23.58
CA GLU A 144 -9.93 16.41 23.90
C GLU A 144 -10.66 16.03 22.63
N ILE A 145 -10.93 14.76 22.46
CA ILE A 145 -11.69 14.19 21.35
C ILE A 145 -12.93 13.48 21.85
N LYS A 146 -14.03 13.59 21.12
CA LYS A 146 -15.32 13.08 21.52
C LYS A 146 -16.15 12.59 20.34
N LYS A 147 -17.26 11.95 20.64
CA LYS A 147 -18.20 11.42 19.63
C LYS A 147 -18.45 12.39 18.47
N GLY A 148 -18.25 11.90 17.26
CA GLY A 148 -18.41 12.62 16.01
C GLY A 148 -17.14 13.31 15.49
N ASP A 149 -16.08 13.37 16.29
CA ASP A 149 -14.82 13.96 15.85
C ASP A 149 -14.09 13.05 14.86
N LEU A 150 -13.46 13.70 13.87
CA LEU A 150 -12.59 13.07 12.86
C LEU A 150 -11.18 13.64 13.04
N ILE A 151 -10.23 12.75 13.26
CA ILE A 151 -8.83 13.12 13.48
C ILE A 151 -7.96 12.45 12.44
N VAL A 152 -7.01 13.16 11.87
CA VAL A 152 -5.97 12.60 10.99
C VAL A 152 -4.63 12.78 11.67
N VAL A 153 -3.94 11.67 11.90
CA VAL A 153 -2.59 11.61 12.47
C VAL A 153 -1.64 11.17 11.35
N PRO A 154 -0.93 12.09 10.68
CA PRO A 154 0.02 11.74 9.64
C PRO A 154 1.17 10.89 10.19
N ARG A 155 1.73 10.02 9.35
CA ARG A 155 2.97 9.28 9.68
C ARG A 155 4.06 10.21 10.19
N GLY A 156 4.90 9.72 11.07
CA GLY A 156 5.93 10.53 11.74
C GLY A 156 5.39 11.41 12.87
N THR A 157 4.07 11.42 13.11
CA THR A 157 3.50 12.17 14.25
C THR A 157 3.47 11.30 15.48
N VAL A 158 4.15 11.75 16.54
CA VAL A 158 4.04 11.12 17.87
C VAL A 158 2.62 11.30 18.38
N HIS A 159 2.03 10.23 18.89
CA HIS A 159 0.68 10.28 19.44
C HIS A 159 0.48 9.26 20.57
N GLN A 160 -0.48 9.56 21.45
CA GLN A 160 -0.93 8.67 22.53
C GLN A 160 -2.38 8.99 22.85
N ARG A 161 -3.21 7.96 23.00
CA ARG A 161 -4.60 8.11 23.42
C ARG A 161 -4.78 7.67 24.87
N THR A 162 -5.46 8.49 25.66
CA THR A 162 -5.87 8.20 27.02
C THR A 162 -7.39 8.26 27.13
N ALA A 163 -8.01 7.21 27.65
CA ALA A 163 -9.46 7.14 27.88
C ALA A 163 -9.71 6.70 29.32
N THR A 164 -10.19 7.63 30.15
CA THR A 164 -10.39 7.45 31.60
C THR A 164 -11.86 7.45 32.02
N GLY A 165 -12.76 7.71 31.05
CA GLY A 165 -14.20 7.80 31.27
C GLY A 165 -14.92 6.46 31.32
N LYS A 166 -16.17 6.45 30.88
CA LYS A 166 -17.06 5.27 30.87
C LYS A 166 -16.85 4.34 29.67
N GLY A 167 -15.77 4.49 28.96
CA GLY A 167 -15.45 3.80 27.74
C GLY A 167 -15.33 4.78 26.57
N PHE A 168 -14.56 4.37 25.57
CA PHE A 168 -14.32 5.14 24.35
C PHE A 168 -14.29 4.20 23.15
N SER A 169 -15.04 4.51 22.11
CA SER A 169 -15.09 3.68 20.92
C SER A 169 -14.81 4.52 19.66
N MET A 170 -14.03 3.97 18.75
CA MET A 170 -13.70 4.64 17.48
C MET A 170 -13.52 3.67 16.33
N ILE A 171 -13.63 4.18 15.11
CA ILE A 171 -13.08 3.53 13.93
C ILE A 171 -11.65 4.04 13.74
N LEU A 172 -10.70 3.11 13.63
CA LEU A 172 -9.36 3.38 13.14
C LEU A 172 -9.29 2.98 11.68
N ILE A 173 -8.86 3.90 10.82
CA ILE A 173 -8.44 3.64 9.45
C ILE A 173 -6.94 3.91 9.39
N LYS A 174 -6.15 2.84 9.29
CA LYS A 174 -4.70 2.93 9.10
C LYS A 174 -4.38 2.79 7.62
N VAL A 175 -3.73 3.81 7.05
CA VAL A 175 -3.36 3.87 5.62
C VAL A 175 -1.86 3.66 5.50
N PHE A 176 -1.45 2.55 4.90
CA PHE A 176 -0.03 2.21 4.75
C PHE A 176 0.59 2.90 3.53
N ALA A 177 1.85 3.32 3.66
CA ALA A 177 2.62 3.80 2.54
C ALA A 177 2.72 2.72 1.44
N ALA A 178 2.73 3.14 0.19
CA ALA A 178 3.04 2.22 -0.90
C ALA A 178 4.43 1.61 -0.65
N LYS A 179 4.57 0.30 -0.84
CA LYS A 179 5.88 -0.34 -0.82
C LYS A 179 6.68 0.22 -2.00
N GLN A 180 7.80 0.85 -1.67
CA GLN A 180 8.80 1.26 -2.66
C GLN A 180 9.51 0.04 -3.25
#